data_37d3c519631b0483bd195f6a2362e229
#
_entry.id   37d3c519631b0483bd195f6a2362e229
#
_cell.length_a   1.000
_cell.length_b   1.000
_cell.length_c   1.000
_cell.angle_alpha   90.00
_cell.angle_beta   90.00
_cell.angle_gamma   90.00
#
_symmetry.space_group_name_H-M   'P 1'
#
loop_
_entity.id
_entity.type
_entity.pdbx_description
1 polymer ?
#
loop_
_entity_poly.entity_id
_entity_poly.type
_entity_poly.pdbx_seq_one_letter_code
_entity_poly.pdbx_strand_id
1 'polypeptide(L)'
;MSTATLSKEQREELLKALKERFEKNRKRHEGLEWTDLHARLVRKSRALWSLSEMERTGGEPDVIGKDRGTGQYVFCDCSAESPQGRRNVCYDRAGQEKREKEGLRLAGNVLDMAAAMGIEPLTEEQYRELQKLGSFDTKTQSWLKSPAEITKLGGAIFGDRRFGRVFVYHNTAPCFYRGRGFRGSLTIQE
;
A
#
# COMPACT_ATOMS: atom_id res chain seq x y z
N MET A 1 -16.47 -15.11 -9.68
CA MET A 1 -15.33 -14.20 -9.36
C MET A 1 -14.59 -13.98 -10.66
N SER A 2 -14.58 -12.75 -11.17
CA SER A 2 -13.80 -12.42 -12.37
C SER A 2 -12.32 -12.67 -12.06
N THR A 3 -11.66 -13.49 -12.88
CA THR A 3 -10.21 -13.65 -12.82
C THR A 3 -9.59 -12.34 -13.29
N ALA A 4 -9.15 -11.52 -12.35
CA ALA A 4 -8.46 -10.27 -12.62
C ALA A 4 -7.10 -10.57 -13.28
N THR A 5 -7.09 -10.55 -14.60
CA THR A 5 -5.90 -10.83 -15.42
C THR A 5 -5.59 -9.62 -16.28
N LEU A 6 -4.31 -9.29 -16.40
CA LEU A 6 -3.83 -8.23 -17.28
C LEU A 6 -3.73 -8.74 -18.72
N SER A 7 -3.99 -7.88 -19.71
CA SER A 7 -3.64 -8.15 -21.10
C SER A 7 -2.10 -8.28 -21.22
N LYS A 8 -1.65 -8.79 -22.37
CA LYS A 8 -0.21 -8.89 -22.64
C LYS A 8 0.46 -7.50 -22.61
N GLU A 9 -0.17 -6.53 -23.25
CA GLU A 9 0.30 -5.15 -23.33
C GLU A 9 0.37 -4.50 -21.94
N GLN A 10 -0.70 -4.61 -21.13
CA GLN A 10 -0.73 -4.10 -19.76
C GLN A 10 0.36 -4.70 -18.89
N ARG A 11 0.63 -6.00 -19.07
CA ARG A 11 1.66 -6.72 -18.35
C ARG A 11 3.07 -6.23 -18.74
N GLU A 12 3.32 -6.03 -20.02
CA GLU A 12 4.60 -5.52 -20.53
C GLU A 12 4.87 -4.10 -20.03
N GLU A 13 3.85 -3.21 -20.09
CA GLU A 13 3.92 -1.84 -19.57
C GLU A 13 4.21 -1.82 -18.06
N LEU A 14 3.49 -2.62 -17.28
CA LEU A 14 3.73 -2.73 -15.85
C LEU A 14 5.15 -3.20 -15.53
N LEU A 15 5.62 -4.28 -16.17
CA LEU A 15 6.95 -4.81 -15.94
C LEU A 15 8.06 -3.80 -16.32
N LYS A 16 7.82 -3.02 -17.37
CA LYS A 16 8.71 -1.92 -17.76
C LYS A 16 8.76 -0.85 -16.67
N ALA A 17 7.60 -0.38 -16.19
CA ALA A 17 7.53 0.65 -15.14
C ALA A 17 8.19 0.18 -13.84
N LEU A 18 7.95 -1.08 -13.43
CA LEU A 18 8.59 -1.68 -12.25
C LEU A 18 10.11 -1.77 -12.42
N LYS A 19 10.61 -2.14 -13.60
CA LYS A 19 12.04 -2.20 -13.90
C LYS A 19 12.69 -0.82 -13.81
N GLU A 20 12.11 0.17 -14.46
CA GLU A 20 12.62 1.55 -14.44
C GLU A 20 12.70 2.08 -13.00
N ARG A 21 11.68 1.79 -12.18
CA ARG A 21 11.64 2.19 -10.77
C ARG A 21 12.69 1.44 -9.95
N PHE A 22 12.86 0.15 -10.16
CA PHE A 22 13.88 -0.68 -9.55
C PHE A 22 15.28 -0.13 -9.84
N GLU A 23 15.58 0.18 -11.10
CA GLU A 23 16.88 0.70 -11.50
C GLU A 23 17.16 2.10 -10.94
N LYS A 24 16.12 2.94 -10.87
CA LYS A 24 16.21 4.31 -10.33
C LYS A 24 16.43 4.33 -8.81
N ASN A 25 15.92 3.37 -8.08
CA ASN A 25 15.87 3.40 -6.61
C ASN A 25 16.70 2.27 -5.96
N ARG A 26 17.84 1.94 -6.50
CA ARG A 26 18.72 0.84 -6.04
C ARG A 26 18.93 0.79 -4.51
N LYS A 27 18.95 1.93 -3.85
CA LYS A 27 19.11 2.03 -2.38
C LYS A 27 17.94 1.43 -1.58
N ARG A 28 16.77 1.19 -2.21
CA ARG A 28 15.63 0.60 -1.52
C ARG A 28 15.73 -0.92 -1.36
N HIS A 29 16.58 -1.55 -2.16
CA HIS A 29 16.66 -3.00 -2.27
C HIS A 29 18.08 -3.49 -2.60
N GLU A 30 19.06 -3.03 -1.84
CA GLU A 30 20.46 -3.43 -1.98
C GLU A 30 20.61 -4.96 -2.01
N GLY A 31 21.43 -5.46 -2.93
CA GLY A 31 21.67 -6.90 -3.10
C GLY A 31 20.58 -7.67 -3.84
N LEU A 32 19.52 -7.00 -4.34
CA LEU A 32 18.53 -7.66 -5.20
C LEU A 32 18.87 -7.44 -6.68
N GLU A 33 18.63 -8.47 -7.49
CA GLU A 33 18.79 -8.41 -8.93
C GLU A 33 17.44 -8.43 -9.64
N TRP A 34 17.27 -7.53 -10.63
CA TRP A 34 16.03 -7.45 -11.40
C TRP A 34 15.70 -8.75 -12.13
N THR A 35 16.70 -9.44 -12.65
CA THR A 35 16.53 -10.71 -13.38
C THR A 35 15.82 -11.76 -12.55
N ASP A 36 16.19 -11.90 -11.28
CA ASP A 36 15.60 -12.86 -10.36
C ASP A 36 14.17 -12.47 -9.98
N LEU A 37 13.97 -11.19 -9.68
CA LEU A 37 12.66 -10.63 -9.38
C LEU A 37 11.70 -10.78 -10.58
N HIS A 38 12.16 -10.41 -11.78
CA HIS A 38 11.39 -10.53 -13.02
C HIS A 38 10.97 -11.98 -13.30
N ALA A 39 11.91 -12.94 -13.17
CA ALA A 39 11.63 -14.35 -13.40
C ALA A 39 10.51 -14.89 -12.48
N ARG A 40 10.38 -14.35 -11.27
CA ARG A 40 9.29 -14.68 -10.34
C ARG A 40 7.98 -13.96 -10.69
N LEU A 41 8.04 -12.67 -10.97
CA LEU A 41 6.87 -11.85 -11.31
C LEU A 41 6.10 -12.40 -12.50
N VAL A 42 6.81 -12.79 -13.57
CA VAL A 42 6.17 -13.28 -14.81
C VAL A 42 5.33 -14.53 -14.62
N ARG A 43 5.56 -15.29 -13.56
CA ARG A 43 4.83 -16.53 -13.22
C ARG A 43 3.63 -16.28 -12.30
N LYS A 44 3.46 -15.06 -11.76
CA LYS A 44 2.48 -14.76 -10.71
C LYS A 44 1.45 -13.74 -11.22
N SER A 45 0.54 -14.18 -12.09
CA SER A 45 -0.47 -13.31 -12.73
C SER A 45 -1.30 -12.50 -11.73
N ARG A 46 -1.66 -13.09 -10.58
CA ARG A 46 -2.42 -12.40 -9.53
C ARG A 46 -1.59 -11.28 -8.88
N ALA A 47 -0.30 -11.53 -8.62
CA ALA A 47 0.59 -10.52 -8.07
C ALA A 47 0.80 -9.36 -9.05
N LEU A 48 0.98 -9.65 -10.34
CA LEU A 48 1.05 -8.61 -11.36
C LEU A 48 -0.23 -7.78 -11.41
N TRP A 49 -1.40 -8.41 -11.30
CA TRP A 49 -2.66 -7.67 -11.22
C TRP A 49 -2.71 -6.76 -9.99
N SER A 50 -2.34 -7.25 -8.81
CA SER A 50 -2.28 -6.43 -7.59
C SER A 50 -1.31 -5.25 -7.73
N LEU A 51 -0.12 -5.47 -8.31
CA LEU A 51 0.85 -4.41 -8.59
C LEU A 51 0.31 -3.39 -9.59
N SER A 52 -0.45 -3.84 -10.60
CA SER A 52 -1.15 -2.95 -11.54
C SER A 52 -2.19 -2.08 -10.84
N GLU A 53 -2.94 -2.63 -9.89
CA GLU A 53 -3.89 -1.85 -9.08
C GLU A 53 -3.19 -0.84 -8.16
N MET A 54 -2.03 -1.23 -7.59
CA MET A 54 -1.19 -0.30 -6.83
C MET A 54 -0.71 0.86 -7.71
N GLU A 55 -0.25 0.57 -8.94
CA GLU A 55 0.18 1.57 -9.92
C GLU A 55 -0.97 2.48 -10.33
N ARG A 56 -2.10 1.91 -10.75
CA ARG A 56 -3.31 2.63 -11.20
C ARG A 56 -3.83 3.61 -10.16
N THR A 57 -3.68 3.31 -8.88
CA THR A 57 -4.13 4.16 -7.77
C THR A 57 -3.06 5.16 -7.31
N GLY A 58 -1.90 5.22 -7.97
CA GLY A 58 -0.83 6.17 -7.68
C GLY A 58 0.08 5.76 -6.53
N GLY A 59 0.23 4.46 -6.29
CA GLY A 59 1.10 3.93 -5.23
C GLY A 59 2.58 3.89 -5.59
N GLU A 60 2.90 3.81 -6.88
CA GLU A 60 4.27 3.64 -7.36
C GLU A 60 4.98 2.46 -6.66
N PRO A 61 4.43 1.22 -6.77
CA PRO A 61 4.96 0.08 -6.04
C PRO A 61 6.41 -0.23 -6.41
N ASP A 62 7.25 -0.45 -5.42
CA ASP A 62 8.65 -0.85 -5.59
C ASP A 62 8.98 -1.99 -4.63
N VAL A 63 9.92 -2.84 -4.99
CA VAL A 63 10.43 -3.86 -4.08
C VAL A 63 11.33 -3.18 -3.05
N ILE A 64 11.12 -3.47 -1.79
CA ILE A 64 11.86 -2.87 -0.67
C ILE A 64 12.76 -3.87 0.06
N GLY A 65 12.81 -5.10 -0.41
CA GLY A 65 13.64 -6.14 0.18
C GLY A 65 12.99 -7.51 0.11
N LYS A 66 13.52 -8.41 0.94
CA LYS A 66 12.95 -9.73 1.20
C LYS A 66 12.50 -9.83 2.65
N ASP A 67 11.40 -10.48 2.88
CA ASP A 67 10.98 -10.87 4.23
C ASP A 67 12.03 -11.81 4.84
N ARG A 68 12.47 -11.49 6.05
CA ARG A 68 13.58 -12.20 6.71
C ARG A 68 13.25 -13.64 7.11
N GLY A 69 11.97 -13.93 7.35
CA GLY A 69 11.52 -15.26 7.77
C GLY A 69 11.27 -16.20 6.59
N THR A 70 10.72 -15.66 5.50
CA THR A 70 10.26 -16.45 4.35
C THR A 70 11.12 -16.30 3.10
N GLY A 71 12.01 -15.29 3.04
CA GLY A 71 12.82 -14.97 1.86
C GLY A 71 12.02 -14.40 0.69
N GLN A 72 10.74 -14.14 0.87
CA GLN A 72 9.83 -13.66 -0.17
C GLN A 72 10.07 -12.18 -0.47
N TYR A 73 9.94 -11.77 -1.73
CA TYR A 73 10.04 -10.38 -2.11
C TYR A 73 8.86 -9.56 -1.57
N VAL A 74 9.17 -8.41 -0.98
CA VAL A 74 8.16 -7.48 -0.43
C VAL A 74 8.11 -6.23 -1.29
N PHE A 75 6.95 -5.96 -1.87
CA PHE A 75 6.62 -4.70 -2.52
C PHE A 75 5.86 -3.79 -1.56
N CYS A 76 6.13 -2.50 -1.66
CA CYS A 76 5.36 -1.45 -0.97
C CYS A 76 5.01 -0.32 -1.92
N ASP A 77 3.95 0.41 -1.62
CA ASP A 77 3.69 1.71 -2.23
C ASP A 77 4.77 2.71 -1.82
N CYS A 78 5.52 3.19 -2.80
CA CYS A 78 6.67 4.08 -2.63
C CYS A 78 6.46 5.48 -3.23
N SER A 79 5.22 5.87 -3.56
CA SER A 79 4.88 7.25 -3.91
C SER A 79 5.20 8.20 -2.75
N ALA A 80 5.62 9.43 -3.04
CA ALA A 80 6.03 10.39 -2.01
C ALA A 80 4.94 10.66 -0.97
N GLU A 81 3.70 10.74 -1.41
CA GLU A 81 2.53 10.95 -0.57
C GLU A 81 1.58 9.75 -0.65
N SER A 82 0.69 9.59 0.32
CA SER A 82 -0.34 8.54 0.31
C SER A 82 -1.01 8.47 -1.07
N PRO A 83 -1.19 7.28 -1.68
CA PRO A 83 -1.70 7.14 -3.04
C PRO A 83 -2.99 7.92 -3.27
N GLN A 84 -3.03 8.75 -4.30
CA GLN A 84 -4.13 9.69 -4.53
C GLN A 84 -5.47 8.99 -4.73
N GLY A 85 -5.49 7.89 -5.45
CA GLY A 85 -6.70 7.09 -5.70
C GLY A 85 -7.24 6.35 -4.48
N ARG A 86 -6.59 6.46 -3.32
CA ARG A 86 -6.95 5.77 -2.08
C ARG A 86 -7.15 6.73 -0.90
N ARG A 87 -7.29 8.02 -1.14
CA ARG A 87 -7.51 9.04 -0.10
C ARG A 87 -8.99 9.27 0.15
N ASN A 88 -9.29 9.98 1.24
CA ASN A 88 -10.65 10.32 1.66
C ASN A 88 -11.47 9.08 2.01
N VAL A 89 -10.90 8.19 2.80
CA VAL A 89 -11.47 6.89 3.17
C VAL A 89 -11.56 6.75 4.68
N CYS A 90 -12.62 6.08 5.16
CA CYS A 90 -12.68 5.55 6.52
C CYS A 90 -11.78 4.32 6.65
N TYR A 91 -11.57 3.86 7.89
CA TYR A 91 -10.75 2.68 8.11
C TYR A 91 -11.45 1.39 7.65
N ASP A 92 -12.71 1.20 8.05
CA ASP A 92 -13.48 -0.01 7.79
C ASP A 92 -14.88 0.28 7.23
N ARG A 93 -15.57 -0.79 6.85
CA ARG A 93 -16.92 -0.72 6.29
C ARG A 93 -17.94 -0.11 7.27
N ALA A 94 -17.90 -0.47 8.55
CA ALA A 94 -18.82 0.06 9.54
C ALA A 94 -18.68 1.59 9.71
N GLY A 95 -17.42 2.06 9.68
CA GLY A 95 -17.11 3.49 9.68
C GLY A 95 -17.62 4.19 8.43
N GLN A 96 -17.42 3.60 7.25
CA GLN A 96 -17.94 4.14 5.99
C GLN A 96 -19.46 4.25 6.01
N GLU A 97 -20.17 3.18 6.33
CA GLU A 97 -21.65 3.15 6.38
C GLU A 97 -22.23 4.17 7.36
N LYS A 98 -21.55 4.36 8.51
CA LYS A 98 -21.95 5.40 9.47
C LYS A 98 -21.90 6.78 8.83
N ARG A 99 -20.83 7.11 8.10
CA ARG A 99 -20.69 8.41 7.46
C ARG A 99 -21.61 8.60 6.26
N GLU A 100 -21.86 7.56 5.50
CA GLU A 100 -22.82 7.59 4.38
C GLU A 100 -24.26 7.86 4.87
N LYS A 101 -24.67 7.28 6.03
CA LYS A 101 -25.94 7.60 6.69
C LYS A 101 -26.02 9.05 7.15
N GLU A 102 -24.90 9.69 7.42
CA GLU A 102 -24.80 11.13 7.73
C GLU A 102 -24.78 12.01 6.45
N GLY A 103 -24.95 11.42 5.26
CA GLY A 103 -25.02 12.11 3.96
C GLY A 103 -23.66 12.40 3.33
N LEU A 104 -22.56 11.84 3.86
CA LEU A 104 -21.21 12.04 3.32
C LEU A 104 -20.91 11.05 2.19
N ARG A 105 -20.23 11.53 1.15
CA ARG A 105 -19.72 10.68 0.05
C ARG A 105 -18.23 10.45 0.24
N LEU A 106 -17.86 9.20 0.49
CA LEU A 106 -16.48 8.75 0.66
C LEU A 106 -16.02 7.96 -0.55
N ALA A 107 -14.70 7.87 -0.74
CA ALA A 107 -14.12 7.04 -1.79
C ALA A 107 -14.21 5.53 -1.47
N GLY A 108 -14.43 5.19 -0.19
CA GLY A 108 -14.51 3.81 0.30
C GLY A 108 -13.97 3.67 1.72
N ASN A 109 -13.46 2.49 2.01
CA ASN A 109 -12.73 2.22 3.24
C ASN A 109 -11.46 1.41 2.95
N VAL A 110 -10.50 1.50 3.86
CA VAL A 110 -9.16 0.91 3.71
C VAL A 110 -9.21 -0.60 3.51
N LEU A 111 -9.96 -1.30 4.38
CA LEU A 111 -9.95 -2.76 4.40
C LEU A 111 -10.55 -3.37 3.14
N ASP A 112 -11.68 -2.83 2.69
CA ASP A 112 -12.34 -3.33 1.46
C ASP A 112 -11.51 -3.01 0.21
N MET A 113 -10.96 -1.81 0.14
CA MET A 113 -10.12 -1.41 -1.01
C MET A 113 -8.85 -2.26 -1.08
N ALA A 114 -8.16 -2.48 0.04
CA ALA A 114 -6.98 -3.33 0.09
C ALA A 114 -7.30 -4.77 -0.31
N ALA A 115 -8.39 -5.33 0.22
CA ALA A 115 -8.85 -6.68 -0.13
C ALA A 115 -9.21 -6.78 -1.63
N ALA A 116 -9.91 -5.80 -2.19
CA ALA A 116 -10.25 -5.74 -3.60
C ALA A 116 -9.00 -5.69 -4.50
N MET A 117 -7.94 -5.02 -4.07
CA MET A 117 -6.65 -4.93 -4.77
C MET A 117 -5.74 -6.14 -4.52
N GLY A 118 -6.09 -7.03 -3.59
CA GLY A 118 -5.25 -8.18 -3.21
C GLY A 118 -3.95 -7.77 -2.52
N ILE A 119 -3.97 -6.71 -1.73
CA ILE A 119 -2.84 -6.17 -0.96
C ILE A 119 -3.22 -6.04 0.51
N GLU A 120 -2.23 -5.83 1.37
CA GLU A 120 -2.43 -5.56 2.79
C GLU A 120 -2.03 -4.11 3.11
N PRO A 121 -2.79 -3.38 3.95
CA PRO A 121 -2.31 -2.12 4.50
C PRO A 121 -1.02 -2.35 5.29
N LEU A 122 -0.07 -1.39 5.27
CA LEU A 122 1.17 -1.51 6.02
C LEU A 122 0.90 -1.61 7.52
N THR A 123 1.59 -2.51 8.20
CA THR A 123 1.67 -2.47 9.67
C THR A 123 2.48 -1.26 10.13
N GLU A 124 2.44 -0.93 11.42
CA GLU A 124 3.27 0.14 11.95
C GLU A 124 4.76 -0.13 11.72
N GLU A 125 5.22 -1.36 11.93
CA GLU A 125 6.60 -1.74 11.69
C GLU A 125 7.00 -1.56 10.23
N GLN A 126 6.17 -2.06 9.31
CA GLN A 126 6.42 -1.91 7.87
C GLN A 126 6.45 -0.44 7.46
N TYR A 127 5.57 0.39 8.01
CA TYR A 127 5.56 1.82 7.75
C TYR A 127 6.84 2.51 8.24
N ARG A 128 7.31 2.16 9.44
CA ARG A 128 8.56 2.69 10.00
C ARG A 128 9.78 2.23 9.19
N GLU A 129 9.81 0.99 8.71
CA GLU A 129 10.89 0.50 7.82
C GLU A 129 10.87 1.23 6.47
N LEU A 130 9.68 1.42 5.86
CA LEU A 130 9.55 2.20 4.63
C LEU A 130 10.11 3.63 4.81
N GLN A 131 9.84 4.27 5.94
CA GLN A 131 10.31 5.62 6.25
C GLN A 131 11.84 5.74 6.40
N LYS A 132 12.57 4.65 6.54
CA LYS A 132 14.05 4.64 6.50
C LYS A 132 14.58 4.74 5.06
N LEU A 133 13.78 4.34 4.08
CA LEU A 133 14.13 4.35 2.66
C LEU A 133 13.90 5.70 1.97
N GLY A 134 13.24 6.64 2.67
CA GLY A 134 12.92 7.97 2.13
C GLY A 134 12.00 8.77 3.03
N SER A 135 11.53 9.91 2.53
CA SER A 135 10.56 10.76 3.23
C SER A 135 9.19 10.58 2.58
N PHE A 136 8.31 9.89 3.28
CA PHE A 136 6.95 9.58 2.80
C PHE A 136 5.90 10.26 3.68
N ASP A 137 4.73 10.61 3.09
CA ASP A 137 3.62 11.24 3.80
C ASP A 137 4.00 12.55 4.51
N THR A 138 4.76 13.40 3.83
CA THR A 138 5.17 14.71 4.38
C THR A 138 4.03 15.73 4.37
N LYS A 139 3.02 15.54 3.51
CA LYS A 139 1.82 16.39 3.38
C LYS A 139 0.53 15.59 3.64
N THR A 140 0.56 14.29 3.46
CA THR A 140 -0.57 13.38 3.63
C THR A 140 -0.42 12.52 4.89
N GLN A 141 -1.36 11.60 5.09
CA GLN A 141 -1.38 10.59 6.14
C GLN A 141 -1.77 9.25 5.54
N SER A 142 -1.29 8.17 6.13
CA SER A 142 -1.66 6.82 5.71
C SER A 142 -2.22 6.03 6.90
N TRP A 143 -3.45 5.50 6.74
CA TRP A 143 -3.98 4.49 7.63
C TRP A 143 -3.06 3.27 7.61
N LEU A 144 -2.87 2.67 8.79
CA LEU A 144 -2.04 1.49 8.98
C LEU A 144 -2.92 0.30 9.40
N LYS A 145 -2.45 -0.91 9.15
CA LYS A 145 -3.11 -2.12 9.63
C LYS A 145 -3.16 -2.07 11.16
N SER A 146 -4.34 -1.78 11.67
CA SER A 146 -4.54 -1.53 13.09
C SER A 146 -4.63 -2.85 13.86
N PRO A 147 -3.99 -2.95 15.02
CA PRO A 147 -4.09 -4.12 15.90
C PRO A 147 -5.53 -4.41 16.32
N ALA A 148 -5.83 -5.70 16.53
CA ALA A 148 -7.19 -6.15 16.85
C ALA A 148 -7.74 -5.56 18.15
N GLU A 149 -6.89 -5.33 19.13
CA GLU A 149 -7.27 -4.70 20.41
C GLU A 149 -7.72 -3.25 20.23
N ILE A 150 -7.20 -2.52 19.24
CA ILE A 150 -7.61 -1.16 18.91
C ILE A 150 -8.91 -1.18 18.11
N THR A 151 -9.01 -2.04 17.10
CA THR A 151 -10.19 -2.11 16.22
C THR A 151 -11.43 -2.59 16.97
N LYS A 152 -11.29 -3.50 17.94
CA LYS A 152 -12.39 -3.96 18.82
C LYS A 152 -13.00 -2.82 19.65
N LEU A 153 -12.23 -1.77 19.92
CA LEU A 153 -12.70 -0.56 20.63
C LEU A 153 -13.16 0.55 19.67
N GLY A 154 -13.26 0.26 18.37
CA GLY A 154 -13.71 1.21 17.33
C GLY A 154 -12.63 2.20 16.90
N GLY A 155 -11.37 1.96 17.25
CA GLY A 155 -10.21 2.76 16.88
C GLY A 155 -9.48 2.26 15.65
N ALA A 156 -8.62 3.10 15.10
CA ALA A 156 -7.64 2.76 14.07
C ALA A 156 -6.42 3.65 14.17
N ILE A 157 -5.26 3.18 13.68
CA ILE A 157 -4.00 3.93 13.68
C ILE A 157 -3.65 4.41 12.28
N PHE A 158 -2.94 5.53 12.21
CA PHE A 158 -2.40 6.10 10.98
C PHE A 158 -1.06 6.79 11.25
N GLY A 159 -0.26 6.95 10.21
CA GLY A 159 1.05 7.57 10.31
C GLY A 159 1.25 8.72 9.33
N ASP A 160 2.20 9.58 9.66
CA ASP A 160 2.74 10.61 8.79
C ASP A 160 4.20 10.95 9.14
N ARG A 161 4.80 11.85 8.33
CA ARG A 161 6.12 12.41 8.63
C ARG A 161 6.00 13.93 8.71
N ARG A 162 6.32 14.49 9.88
CA ARG A 162 6.32 15.93 10.13
C ARG A 162 7.59 16.32 10.88
N PHE A 163 8.11 17.50 10.59
CA PHE A 163 9.31 18.03 11.27
C PHE A 163 10.51 17.06 11.26
N GLY A 164 10.66 16.29 10.16
CA GLY A 164 11.73 15.30 10.03
C GLY A 164 11.52 13.99 10.81
N ARG A 165 10.40 13.83 11.55
CA ARG A 165 10.10 12.67 12.40
C ARG A 165 8.87 11.92 11.89
N VAL A 166 8.86 10.61 12.11
CA VAL A 166 7.72 9.74 11.86
C VAL A 166 6.84 9.69 13.10
N PHE A 167 5.55 9.96 12.91
CA PHE A 167 4.55 9.87 13.97
C PHE A 167 3.52 8.80 13.62
N VAL A 168 3.03 8.13 14.64
CA VAL A 168 1.88 7.24 14.56
C VAL A 168 0.85 7.73 15.55
N TYR A 169 -0.37 7.90 15.07
CA TYR A 169 -1.50 8.44 15.81
C TYR A 169 -2.68 7.47 15.77
N HIS A 170 -3.74 7.82 16.46
CA HIS A 170 -5.00 7.07 16.44
C HIS A 170 -6.18 7.98 16.12
N ASN A 171 -7.26 7.35 15.65
CA ASN A 171 -8.57 7.98 15.56
C ASN A 171 -9.65 6.90 15.61
N THR A 172 -10.92 7.28 15.65
CA THR A 172 -12.03 6.32 15.47
C THR A 172 -12.08 5.85 14.01
N ALA A 173 -12.48 4.60 13.78
CA ALA A 173 -12.58 4.00 12.44
C ALA A 173 -13.44 4.80 11.44
N PRO A 174 -14.57 5.46 11.85
CA PRO A 174 -15.35 6.34 10.97
C PRO A 174 -14.69 7.67 10.63
N CYS A 175 -13.55 8.00 11.23
CA CYS A 175 -12.87 9.24 10.90
C CYS A 175 -12.29 9.16 9.50
N PHE A 176 -12.41 10.24 8.75
CA PHE A 176 -11.77 10.40 7.44
C PHE A 176 -11.17 11.79 7.33
N TYR A 177 -10.19 11.91 6.46
CA TYR A 177 -9.53 13.17 6.15
C TYR A 177 -9.15 13.19 4.66
N ARG A 178 -9.35 14.32 3.99
CA ARG A 178 -9.11 14.43 2.55
C ARG A 178 -7.68 14.03 2.13
N GLY A 179 -6.70 14.31 2.97
CA GLY A 179 -5.30 13.94 2.77
C GLY A 179 -4.91 12.60 3.39
N ARG A 180 -5.87 11.81 3.92
CA ARG A 180 -5.58 10.50 4.51
C ARG A 180 -6.07 9.38 3.60
N GLY A 181 -5.14 8.53 3.20
CA GLY A 181 -5.39 7.30 2.45
C GLY A 181 -4.76 6.11 3.15
N PHE A 182 -4.21 5.19 2.37
CA PHE A 182 -3.40 4.09 2.89
C PHE A 182 -2.35 3.65 1.88
N ARG A 183 -1.27 3.08 2.38
CA ARG A 183 -0.24 2.39 1.59
C ARG A 183 -0.41 0.90 1.75
N GLY A 184 -0.19 0.16 0.68
CA GLY A 184 -0.25 -1.28 0.68
C GLY A 184 1.12 -1.93 0.57
N SER A 185 1.18 -3.19 1.01
CA SER A 185 2.27 -4.11 0.74
C SER A 185 1.75 -5.36 0.03
N LEU A 186 2.62 -5.95 -0.75
CA LEU A 186 2.39 -7.22 -1.43
C LEU A 186 3.62 -8.11 -1.29
N THR A 187 3.43 -9.32 -0.81
CA THR A 187 4.50 -10.32 -0.71
C THR A 187 4.40 -11.28 -1.87
N ILE A 188 5.51 -11.49 -2.58
CA ILE A 188 5.62 -12.42 -3.70
C ILE A 188 6.24 -13.71 -3.18
N GLN A 189 5.40 -14.73 -3.08
CA GLN A 189 5.82 -16.10 -2.70
C GLN A 189 6.72 -16.72 -3.77
N GLU A 190 7.57 -17.66 -3.36
CA GLU A 190 8.41 -18.45 -4.27
C GLU A 190 7.64 -19.26 -5.31
#